data_f2f5df7bf3ed72fd8a96c1c711e308d5
#
_entry.id   f2f5df7bf3ed72fd8a96c1c711e308d5
#
_cell.length_a   1.000
_cell.length_b   1.000
_cell.length_c   1.000
_cell.angle_alpha   90.00
_cell.angle_beta   90.00
_cell.angle_gamma   90.00
#
_symmetry.space_group_name_H-M   'P 1'
#
loop_
_entity.id
_entity.type
_entity.pdbx_description
1 polymer ?
#
loop_
_entity_poly.entity_id
_entity_poly.type
_entity_poly.pdbx_seq_one_letter_code
_entity_poly.pdbx_strand_id
1 'polypeptide(L)'
;MLRTQGVYEGVPIGDKKLHSEVEAAFGGVTAELLGASALGLQKPFGEQELGFGAGKVAQLKAETDGTLAVTISDGTQPEGIFADSFIDTLKSGKVTYYAFFGDYFTDQFDLTPANGAYAVGNDLYVVEGTGIADPFRGLMTKDPAKAAAAGKKVGHVIQVPDLANGVLLGFRWQIEGIGAAA
;
A
#
# COMPACT_ATOMS: atom_id res chain seq x y z
N MET A 1 1.19 -2.65 -8.31
CA MET A 1 2.15 -3.80 -8.44
C MET A 1 3.16 -3.74 -7.31
N LEU A 2 3.43 -4.85 -6.65
CA LEU A 2 4.49 -4.98 -5.65
C LEU A 2 5.51 -6.00 -6.16
N ARG A 3 6.80 -5.68 -6.02
CA ARG A 3 7.91 -6.61 -6.26
C ARG A 3 8.83 -6.62 -5.05
N THR A 4 9.36 -7.78 -4.73
CA THR A 4 10.38 -7.98 -3.69
C THR A 4 11.74 -8.18 -4.36
N GLN A 5 12.82 -7.84 -3.67
CA GLN A 5 14.17 -8.07 -4.16
C GLN A 5 15.01 -8.83 -3.12
N GLY A 6 15.11 -10.11 -3.32
CA GLY A 6 16.12 -11.08 -2.90
C GLY A 6 16.40 -11.21 -1.41
N VAL A 7 17.28 -10.44 -0.84
CA VAL A 7 17.93 -10.78 0.45
C VAL A 7 17.19 -10.22 1.69
N TYR A 8 16.26 -9.31 1.51
CA TYR A 8 15.51 -8.62 2.58
C TYR A 8 14.02 -8.66 2.29
N GLU A 9 13.43 -9.84 2.25
CA GLU A 9 11.99 -9.99 2.16
C GLU A 9 11.39 -9.95 3.57
N GLY A 10 10.32 -9.16 3.73
CA GLY A 10 9.53 -9.16 4.96
C GLY A 10 8.82 -10.50 5.17
N VAL A 11 8.30 -10.70 6.37
CA VAL A 11 7.54 -11.90 6.69
C VAL A 11 6.13 -11.80 6.10
N PRO A 12 5.71 -12.71 5.21
CA PRO A 12 4.34 -12.72 4.73
C PRO A 12 3.40 -13.20 5.84
N ILE A 13 2.38 -12.40 6.11
CA ILE A 13 1.26 -12.76 7.00
C ILE A 13 0.08 -13.05 6.10
N GLY A 14 -0.21 -14.32 5.89
CA GLY A 14 -1.27 -14.77 4.99
C GLY A 14 -2.60 -15.04 5.67
N ASP A 15 -3.63 -15.24 4.86
CA ASP A 15 -4.98 -15.67 5.25
C ASP A 15 -5.68 -14.77 6.29
N LYS A 16 -5.34 -13.48 6.30
CA LYS A 16 -6.05 -12.52 7.14
C LYS A 16 -7.37 -12.12 6.48
N LYS A 17 -8.41 -11.95 7.30
CA LYS A 17 -9.70 -11.44 6.83
C LYS A 17 -9.53 -9.99 6.37
N LEU A 18 -10.13 -9.66 5.23
CA LEU A 18 -10.29 -8.27 4.80
C LEU A 18 -11.37 -7.59 5.65
N HIS A 19 -11.14 -6.35 6.07
CA HIS A 19 -12.09 -5.60 6.87
C HIS A 19 -13.34 -5.24 6.05
N SER A 20 -14.50 -5.39 6.66
CA SER A 20 -15.81 -5.18 6.01
C SER A 20 -15.98 -3.80 5.36
N GLU A 21 -15.35 -2.76 5.89
CA GLU A 21 -15.37 -1.42 5.28
C GLU A 21 -14.69 -1.38 3.90
N VAL A 22 -13.63 -2.19 3.68
CA VAL A 22 -12.95 -2.29 2.39
C VAL A 22 -13.83 -3.04 1.40
N GLU A 23 -14.44 -4.13 1.82
CA GLU A 23 -15.40 -4.88 1.00
C GLU A 23 -16.58 -3.99 0.59
N ALA A 24 -17.12 -3.19 1.50
CA ALA A 24 -18.21 -2.27 1.22
C ALA A 24 -17.80 -1.14 0.26
N ALA A 25 -16.58 -0.61 0.40
CA ALA A 25 -16.09 0.49 -0.43
C ALA A 25 -15.76 0.06 -1.86
N PHE A 26 -15.23 -1.14 -2.04
CA PHE A 26 -14.66 -1.60 -3.32
C PHE A 26 -15.38 -2.80 -3.95
N GLY A 27 -16.33 -3.42 -3.26
CA GLY A 27 -17.05 -4.60 -3.76
C GLY A 27 -17.79 -4.37 -5.08
N GLY A 28 -18.35 -3.17 -5.30
CA GLY A 28 -18.98 -2.80 -6.55
C GLY A 28 -18.01 -2.63 -7.74
N VAL A 29 -16.80 -2.18 -7.45
CA VAL A 29 -15.74 -1.96 -8.46
C VAL A 29 -15.21 -3.28 -9.00
N THR A 30 -15.28 -4.35 -8.21
CA THR A 30 -14.80 -5.68 -8.60
C THR A 30 -15.50 -6.21 -9.86
N ALA A 31 -16.79 -5.95 -10.00
CA ALA A 31 -17.56 -6.43 -11.15
C ALA A 31 -17.12 -5.74 -12.46
N GLU A 32 -16.84 -4.45 -12.42
CA GLU A 32 -16.36 -3.68 -13.56
C GLU A 32 -14.92 -4.08 -13.94
N LEU A 33 -14.04 -4.24 -12.95
CA LEU A 33 -12.66 -4.66 -13.17
C LEU A 33 -12.56 -6.10 -13.67
N LEU A 34 -13.43 -6.99 -13.21
CA LEU A 34 -13.52 -8.36 -13.72
C LEU A 34 -13.97 -8.37 -15.19
N GLY A 35 -14.92 -7.50 -15.55
CA GLY A 35 -15.35 -7.30 -16.93
C GLY A 35 -14.20 -6.78 -17.80
N ALA A 36 -13.48 -5.79 -17.35
CA ALA A 36 -12.33 -5.21 -18.06
C ALA A 36 -11.18 -6.22 -18.21
N SER A 37 -10.88 -6.98 -17.17
CA SER A 37 -9.85 -8.05 -17.21
C SER A 37 -10.23 -9.18 -18.17
N ALA A 38 -11.50 -9.58 -18.19
CA ALA A 38 -12.00 -10.62 -19.13
C ALA A 38 -11.93 -10.16 -20.59
N LEU A 39 -11.99 -8.86 -20.85
CA LEU A 39 -11.84 -8.26 -22.18
C LEU A 39 -10.37 -8.02 -22.58
N GLY A 40 -9.40 -8.37 -21.72
CA GLY A 40 -7.97 -8.18 -21.99
C GLY A 40 -7.54 -6.72 -22.01
N LEU A 41 -8.31 -5.82 -21.42
CA LEU A 41 -7.96 -4.42 -21.31
C LEU A 41 -6.89 -4.26 -20.23
N GLN A 42 -5.64 -4.13 -20.66
CA GLN A 42 -4.54 -3.78 -19.78
C GLN A 42 -4.46 -2.25 -19.65
N LYS A 43 -4.10 -1.78 -18.46
CA LYS A 43 -3.76 -0.37 -18.28
C LYS A 43 -2.59 0.02 -19.19
N PRO A 44 -2.59 1.23 -19.73
CA PRO A 44 -1.43 1.78 -20.41
C PRO A 44 -0.18 1.72 -19.53
N PHE A 45 0.95 1.45 -20.16
CA PHE A 45 2.24 1.43 -19.46
C PHE A 45 2.54 2.81 -18.85
N GLY A 46 2.91 2.83 -17.57
CA GLY A 46 3.20 4.08 -16.84
C GLY A 46 2.02 4.67 -16.08
N GLU A 47 0.81 4.11 -16.18
CA GLU A 47 -0.30 4.51 -15.34
C GLU A 47 -0.33 3.76 -14.02
N GLN A 48 -0.65 4.49 -12.95
CA GLN A 48 -0.81 3.93 -11.62
C GLN A 48 -2.19 3.29 -11.48
N GLU A 49 -2.24 2.07 -10.91
CA GLU A 49 -3.49 1.43 -10.53
C GLU A 49 -3.96 1.97 -9.19
N LEU A 50 -4.85 2.95 -9.24
CA LEU A 50 -5.44 3.54 -8.04
C LEU A 50 -6.59 2.68 -7.51
N GLY A 51 -6.74 2.66 -6.20
CA GLY A 51 -7.78 1.90 -5.51
C GLY A 51 -7.20 1.08 -4.36
N PHE A 52 -7.60 -0.17 -4.27
CA PHE A 52 -7.10 -1.14 -3.29
C PHE A 52 -6.22 -2.18 -3.99
N GLY A 53 -5.06 -2.50 -3.44
CA GLY A 53 -4.24 -3.56 -4.04
C GLY A 53 -2.79 -3.64 -3.57
N ALA A 54 -2.06 -4.53 -4.21
CA ALA A 54 -0.67 -4.84 -3.90
C ALA A 54 0.22 -3.59 -3.94
N GLY A 55 0.96 -3.37 -2.87
CA GLY A 55 1.87 -2.23 -2.71
C GLY A 55 1.32 -1.08 -1.88
N LYS A 56 0.02 -1.06 -1.56
CA LYS A 56 -0.54 -0.14 -0.57
C LYS A 56 -0.20 -0.58 0.85
N VAL A 57 -0.19 0.37 1.76
CA VAL A 57 0.09 0.10 3.17
C VAL A 57 -1.16 -0.43 3.85
N ALA A 58 -0.97 -1.52 4.60
CA ALA A 58 -2.00 -2.21 5.39
C ALA A 58 -1.93 -1.82 6.86
N GLN A 59 -3.07 -1.87 7.55
CA GLN A 59 -3.16 -1.83 9.01
C GLN A 59 -4.21 -2.80 9.51
N LEU A 60 -4.12 -3.18 10.79
CA LEU A 60 -5.15 -3.94 11.48
C LEU A 60 -6.21 -3.02 12.06
N LYS A 61 -7.47 -3.43 11.96
CA LYS A 61 -8.62 -2.74 12.53
C LYS A 61 -9.61 -3.75 13.08
N ALA A 62 -10.23 -3.43 14.20
CA ALA A 62 -11.25 -4.30 14.80
C ALA A 62 -12.56 -4.22 14.02
N GLU A 63 -13.14 -5.38 13.73
CA GLU A 63 -14.52 -5.52 13.28
C GLU A 63 -15.50 -5.31 14.43
N THR A 64 -16.79 -5.23 14.11
CA THR A 64 -17.87 -5.07 15.12
C THR A 64 -17.95 -6.25 16.10
N ASP A 65 -17.49 -7.43 15.70
CA ASP A 65 -17.42 -8.62 16.55
C ASP A 65 -16.13 -8.70 17.39
N GLY A 66 -15.26 -7.67 17.29
CA GLY A 66 -13.99 -7.59 18.00
C GLY A 66 -12.85 -8.37 17.35
N THR A 67 -13.07 -9.06 16.24
CA THR A 67 -11.98 -9.71 15.50
C THR A 67 -11.12 -8.66 14.77
N LEU A 68 -9.82 -8.93 14.64
CA LEU A 68 -8.92 -8.07 13.88
C LEU A 68 -8.93 -8.46 12.41
N ALA A 69 -9.20 -7.48 11.55
CA ALA A 69 -9.17 -7.60 10.12
C ALA A 69 -8.22 -6.56 9.48
N VAL A 70 -7.81 -6.79 8.24
CA VAL A 70 -6.86 -5.94 7.54
C VAL A 70 -7.60 -4.89 6.73
N THR A 71 -7.21 -3.63 6.89
CA THR A 71 -7.73 -2.49 6.11
C THR A 71 -6.60 -1.69 5.48
N ILE A 72 -6.96 -0.71 4.64
CA ILE A 72 -5.99 0.23 4.06
C ILE A 72 -5.57 1.24 5.15
N SER A 73 -4.27 1.38 5.35
CA SER A 73 -3.72 2.26 6.38
C SER A 73 -4.03 3.73 6.12
N ASP A 74 -4.28 4.48 7.20
CA ASP A 74 -4.26 5.94 7.25
C ASP A 74 -2.89 6.49 7.71
N GLY A 75 -1.93 5.62 7.95
CA GLY A 75 -0.58 5.97 8.41
C GLY A 75 -0.42 6.08 9.91
N THR A 76 -1.49 5.97 10.72
CA THR A 76 -1.38 6.08 12.18
C THR A 76 -0.82 4.80 12.80
N GLN A 77 -1.20 3.64 12.26
CA GLN A 77 -0.77 2.33 12.73
C GLN A 77 -0.45 1.40 11.53
N PRO A 78 0.57 1.74 10.72
CA PRO A 78 0.94 0.90 9.60
C PRO A 78 1.50 -0.44 10.10
N GLU A 79 1.04 -1.55 9.53
CA GLU A 79 1.45 -2.91 9.90
C GLU A 79 2.31 -3.57 8.83
N GLY A 80 2.05 -3.26 7.56
CA GLY A 80 2.75 -3.87 6.46
C GLY A 80 2.28 -3.38 5.10
N ILE A 81 2.59 -4.14 4.06
CA ILE A 81 2.32 -3.80 2.67
C ILE A 81 1.52 -4.93 2.04
N PHE A 82 0.38 -4.62 1.43
CA PHE A 82 -0.43 -5.61 0.72
C PHE A 82 0.39 -6.32 -0.36
N ALA A 83 0.40 -7.64 -0.32
CA ALA A 83 1.10 -8.50 -1.28
C ALA A 83 0.21 -8.92 -2.44
N ASP A 84 -1.09 -9.11 -2.17
CA ASP A 84 -2.04 -9.68 -3.12
C ASP A 84 -2.60 -8.64 -4.08
N SER A 85 -3.02 -9.12 -5.26
CA SER A 85 -3.74 -8.30 -6.19
C SER A 85 -5.11 -7.88 -5.64
N PHE A 86 -5.59 -6.73 -6.09
CA PHE A 86 -6.89 -6.19 -5.76
C PHE A 86 -8.04 -7.18 -6.02
N ILE A 87 -8.04 -7.80 -7.20
CA ILE A 87 -9.12 -8.71 -7.62
C ILE A 87 -9.14 -9.99 -6.77
N ASP A 88 -7.98 -10.57 -6.53
CA ASP A 88 -7.89 -11.83 -5.77
C ASP A 88 -8.30 -11.63 -4.33
N THR A 89 -7.90 -10.51 -3.72
CA THR A 89 -8.28 -10.15 -2.35
C THR A 89 -9.80 -9.98 -2.20
N LEU A 90 -10.43 -9.23 -3.10
CA LEU A 90 -11.89 -9.00 -3.02
C LEU A 90 -12.69 -10.27 -3.30
N LYS A 91 -12.21 -11.15 -4.17
CA LYS A 91 -12.89 -12.44 -4.43
C LYS A 91 -12.83 -13.39 -3.25
N SER A 92 -11.70 -13.44 -2.58
CA SER A 92 -11.48 -14.39 -1.47
C SER A 92 -11.92 -13.85 -0.12
N GLY A 93 -12.04 -12.53 0.05
CA GLY A 93 -12.19 -11.86 1.34
C GLY A 93 -10.98 -12.04 2.26
N LYS A 94 -9.86 -12.55 1.69
CA LYS A 94 -8.62 -12.82 2.40
C LYS A 94 -7.48 -12.04 1.80
N VAL A 95 -6.53 -11.66 2.63
CA VAL A 95 -5.41 -10.83 2.25
C VAL A 95 -4.11 -11.35 2.84
N THR A 96 -3.04 -11.21 2.07
CA THR A 96 -1.66 -11.37 2.54
C THR A 96 -0.98 -10.01 2.54
N TYR A 97 -0.19 -9.73 3.56
CA TYR A 97 0.66 -8.55 3.61
C TYR A 97 2.05 -8.90 4.14
N TYR A 98 3.06 -8.16 3.70
CA TYR A 98 4.41 -8.27 4.22
C TYR A 98 4.55 -7.36 5.43
N ALA A 99 4.90 -7.95 6.58
CA ALA A 99 5.15 -7.24 7.84
C ALA A 99 6.65 -7.02 8.08
N PHE A 100 6.96 -6.17 9.04
CA PHE A 100 8.27 -5.87 9.60
C PHE A 100 9.17 -5.06 8.66
N PHE A 101 10.17 -5.65 8.02
CA PHE A 101 11.14 -4.95 7.19
C PHE A 101 11.33 -5.67 5.85
N GLY A 102 11.87 -4.96 4.88
CA GLY A 102 12.20 -5.52 3.58
C GLY A 102 12.44 -4.43 2.54
N ASP A 103 13.02 -4.82 1.42
CA ASP A 103 13.19 -3.97 0.25
C ASP A 103 12.14 -4.32 -0.80
N TYR A 104 11.34 -3.34 -1.19
CA TYR A 104 10.19 -3.51 -2.06
C TYR A 104 10.20 -2.49 -3.18
N PHE A 105 9.49 -2.81 -4.26
CA PHE A 105 9.29 -1.96 -5.42
C PHE A 105 7.80 -1.90 -5.74
N THR A 106 7.25 -0.69 -5.87
CA THR A 106 5.81 -0.48 -6.08
C THR A 106 5.52 0.69 -7.00
N ASP A 107 4.36 0.65 -7.65
CA ASP A 107 3.72 1.78 -8.31
C ASP A 107 2.73 2.53 -7.38
N GLN A 108 2.51 2.01 -6.15
CA GLN A 108 1.56 2.59 -5.18
C GLN A 108 2.23 3.67 -4.33
N PHE A 109 2.48 4.83 -4.93
CA PHE A 109 3.06 5.99 -4.28
C PHE A 109 2.45 7.30 -4.80
N ASP A 110 2.60 8.37 -4.05
CA ASP A 110 2.14 9.70 -4.43
C ASP A 110 2.98 10.24 -5.59
N LEU A 111 2.36 10.43 -6.75
CA LEU A 111 3.03 10.93 -7.95
C LEU A 111 3.34 12.43 -7.88
N THR A 112 2.67 13.17 -7.02
CA THR A 112 2.73 14.64 -6.94
C THR A 112 2.99 15.14 -5.52
N PRO A 113 4.10 14.73 -4.87
CA PRO A 113 4.43 15.27 -3.58
C PRO A 113 4.78 16.77 -3.70
N ALA A 114 4.17 17.61 -2.86
CA ALA A 114 4.34 19.06 -2.93
C ALA A 114 5.79 19.52 -2.69
N ASN A 115 6.57 18.71 -2.00
CA ASN A 115 7.97 18.99 -1.65
C ASN A 115 8.99 18.53 -2.71
N GLY A 116 8.56 18.33 -3.97
CA GLY A 116 9.40 18.05 -5.14
C GLY A 116 9.59 16.57 -5.47
N ALA A 117 10.54 16.23 -6.34
CA ALA A 117 10.78 14.86 -6.79
C ALA A 117 11.35 13.94 -5.72
N TYR A 118 11.16 12.63 -5.86
CA TYR A 118 11.78 11.63 -4.99
C TYR A 118 13.29 11.61 -5.18
N ALA A 119 14.00 11.36 -4.08
CA ALA A 119 15.44 11.12 -4.07
C ALA A 119 15.77 9.96 -3.13
N VAL A 120 16.84 9.23 -3.41
CA VAL A 120 17.34 8.17 -2.51
C VAL A 120 17.60 8.75 -1.12
N GLY A 121 17.14 8.04 -0.09
CA GLY A 121 17.23 8.47 1.30
C GLY A 121 16.07 9.32 1.78
N ASN A 122 15.12 9.76 0.90
CA ASN A 122 13.93 10.45 1.39
C ASN A 122 13.12 9.55 2.31
N ASP A 123 12.68 10.10 3.43
CA ASP A 123 11.74 9.46 4.33
C ASP A 123 10.39 9.25 3.67
N LEU A 124 9.73 8.16 4.00
CA LEU A 124 8.41 7.81 3.49
C LEU A 124 7.39 7.73 4.61
N TYR A 125 6.22 8.25 4.31
CA TYR A 125 5.02 8.27 5.13
C TYR A 125 3.87 7.65 4.35
N VAL A 126 2.71 7.49 4.99
CA VAL A 126 1.49 6.98 4.35
C VAL A 126 0.51 8.13 4.16
N VAL A 127 -0.06 8.23 2.97
CA VAL A 127 -1.14 9.19 2.69
C VAL A 127 -2.37 8.81 3.51
N GLU A 128 -2.88 9.75 4.33
CA GLU A 128 -4.05 9.55 5.17
C GLU A 128 -5.31 9.32 4.35
N GLY A 129 -5.49 10.13 3.30
CA GLY A 129 -6.71 10.13 2.51
C GLY A 129 -7.92 10.71 3.27
N THR A 130 -9.03 10.88 2.58
CA THR A 130 -10.28 11.42 3.13
C THR A 130 -11.23 10.34 3.66
N GLY A 131 -10.94 9.08 3.39
CA GLY A 131 -11.72 7.91 3.81
C GLY A 131 -11.22 6.63 3.16
N ILE A 132 -11.89 5.50 3.45
CA ILE A 132 -11.46 4.19 2.95
C ILE A 132 -11.55 4.06 1.43
N ALA A 133 -12.52 4.74 0.80
CA ALA A 133 -12.71 4.75 -0.65
C ALA A 133 -11.79 5.74 -1.39
N ASP A 134 -11.02 6.54 -0.66
CA ASP A 134 -10.06 7.46 -1.28
C ASP A 134 -8.96 6.68 -1.99
N PRO A 135 -8.79 6.84 -3.31
CA PRO A 135 -7.79 6.10 -4.07
C PRO A 135 -6.35 6.40 -3.65
N PHE A 136 -6.12 7.54 -3.00
CA PHE A 136 -4.79 7.94 -2.52
C PHE A 136 -4.46 7.40 -1.13
N ARG A 137 -5.47 6.99 -0.34
CA ARG A 137 -5.26 6.40 0.99
C ARG A 137 -4.36 5.17 0.89
N GLY A 138 -3.40 5.09 1.78
CA GLY A 138 -2.47 3.97 1.84
C GLY A 138 -1.33 4.02 0.82
N LEU A 139 -1.25 5.04 -0.04
CA LEU A 139 -0.07 5.28 -0.87
C LEU A 139 1.11 5.74 -0.02
N MET A 140 2.31 5.41 -0.46
CA MET A 140 3.51 6.00 0.13
C MET A 140 3.77 7.40 -0.41
N THR A 141 4.16 8.31 0.47
CA THR A 141 4.55 9.67 0.10
C THR A 141 5.79 10.11 0.86
N LYS A 142 6.62 10.92 0.23
CA LYS A 142 7.68 11.64 0.93
C LYS A 142 7.21 12.98 1.54
N ASP A 143 5.96 13.36 1.27
CA ASP A 143 5.38 14.62 1.74
C ASP A 143 4.67 14.41 3.10
N PRO A 144 5.26 14.84 4.22
CA PRO A 144 4.65 14.67 5.53
C PRO A 144 3.34 15.45 5.69
N ALA A 145 3.06 16.46 4.84
CA ALA A 145 1.81 17.20 4.90
C ALA A 145 0.59 16.40 4.40
N LYS A 146 0.83 15.31 3.65
CA LYS A 146 -0.22 14.37 3.19
C LYS A 146 -0.44 13.21 4.16
N ALA A 147 0.43 13.04 5.14
CA ALA A 147 0.30 12.03 6.18
C ALA A 147 -0.61 12.52 7.31
N ALA A 148 -1.22 11.58 8.04
CA ALA A 148 -1.92 11.90 9.28
C ALA A 148 -1.01 12.64 10.27
N ALA A 149 -1.58 13.50 11.09
CA ALA A 149 -0.81 14.27 12.09
C ALA A 149 -0.02 13.37 13.06
N ALA A 150 -0.52 12.15 13.33
CA ALA A 150 0.17 11.11 14.10
C ALA A 150 0.83 10.04 13.19
N GLY A 151 0.97 10.34 11.89
CA GLY A 151 1.51 9.40 10.90
C GLY A 151 2.96 9.06 11.18
N LYS A 152 3.26 7.77 11.08
CA LYS A 152 4.61 7.24 11.31
C LYS A 152 5.40 7.23 10.01
N LYS A 153 6.70 7.43 10.12
CA LYS A 153 7.64 7.11 9.06
C LYS A 153 7.65 5.58 8.87
N VAL A 154 7.47 5.15 7.62
CA VAL A 154 7.36 3.73 7.26
C VAL A 154 8.59 3.20 6.54
N GLY A 155 9.53 4.05 6.21
CA GLY A 155 10.76 3.66 5.53
C GLY A 155 11.44 4.80 4.82
N HIS A 156 12.28 4.45 3.86
CA HIS A 156 12.98 5.42 3.02
C HIS A 156 13.16 4.91 1.58
N VAL A 157 13.33 5.85 0.66
CA VAL A 157 13.55 5.58 -0.76
C VAL A 157 14.94 4.98 -0.98
N ILE A 158 15.00 3.86 -1.71
CA ILE A 158 16.25 3.23 -2.18
C ILE A 158 16.40 3.30 -3.69
N GLN A 159 15.30 3.52 -4.44
CA GLN A 159 15.29 3.71 -5.89
C GLN A 159 14.28 4.78 -6.28
N VAL A 160 14.73 5.77 -7.04
CA VAL A 160 13.85 6.83 -7.56
C VAL A 160 12.92 6.26 -8.63
N PRO A 161 11.61 6.55 -8.56
CA PRO A 161 10.66 6.04 -9.56
C PRO A 161 10.74 6.81 -10.88
N ASP A 162 10.50 6.08 -11.98
CA ASP A 162 10.27 6.62 -13.31
C ASP A 162 9.28 5.70 -14.03
N LEU A 163 7.99 5.88 -13.76
CA LEU A 163 6.94 5.01 -14.29
C LEU A 163 6.86 5.05 -15.82
N ALA A 164 7.23 6.18 -16.44
CA ALA A 164 7.24 6.30 -17.90
C ALA A 164 8.25 5.33 -18.54
N ASN A 165 9.34 5.04 -17.83
CA ASN A 165 10.36 4.06 -18.22
C ASN A 165 10.23 2.72 -17.47
N GLY A 166 9.11 2.49 -16.78
CA GLY A 166 8.84 1.23 -16.04
C GLY A 166 9.62 1.05 -14.76
N VAL A 167 10.21 2.12 -14.23
CA VAL A 167 10.96 2.09 -12.97
C VAL A 167 10.01 2.36 -11.81
N LEU A 168 9.82 1.38 -10.93
CA LEU A 168 9.00 1.49 -9.74
C LEU A 168 9.71 2.29 -8.64
N LEU A 169 8.94 2.84 -7.70
CA LEU A 169 9.50 3.33 -6.44
C LEU A 169 10.12 2.15 -5.69
N GLY A 170 11.42 2.18 -5.49
CA GLY A 170 12.10 1.25 -4.60
C GLY A 170 12.21 1.87 -3.20
N PHE A 171 11.83 1.11 -2.18
CA PHE A 171 11.88 1.58 -0.80
C PHE A 171 12.25 0.46 0.16
N ARG A 172 12.89 0.84 1.25
CA ARG A 172 13.12 -0.03 2.40
C ARG A 172 12.03 0.22 3.41
N TRP A 173 11.22 -0.83 3.68
CA TRP A 173 10.20 -0.82 4.71
C TRP A 173 10.84 -0.96 6.09
N GLN A 174 10.61 0.03 6.95
CA GLN A 174 11.10 0.03 8.31
C GLN A 174 10.27 1.01 9.14
N ILE A 175 9.34 0.51 9.93
CA ILE A 175 8.49 1.36 10.77
C ILE A 175 9.32 1.91 11.93
N GLU A 176 9.32 3.24 12.12
CA GLU A 176 9.92 3.84 13.29
C GLU A 176 9.14 3.46 14.56
N GLY A 177 9.88 3.03 15.58
CA GLY A 177 9.33 2.67 16.89
C GLY A 177 9.28 1.18 17.19
N ILE A 178 9.57 0.29 16.22
CA ILE A 178 9.84 -1.11 16.51
C ILE A 178 11.36 -1.24 16.66
N GLY A 179 11.87 -1.02 17.87
CA GLY A 179 13.27 -1.23 18.18
C GLY A 179 14.09 -0.02 18.65
N ALA A 180 13.48 1.14 18.86
CA ALA A 180 14.11 2.25 19.56
C ALA A 180 13.77 2.19 21.06
N ALA A 181 14.15 1.11 21.72
CA ALA A 181 14.44 1.15 23.16
C ALA A 181 15.95 1.37 23.26
N ALA A 182 16.33 2.62 23.50
CA ALA A 182 17.68 2.96 23.92
C ALA A 182 17.89 2.57 25.36
#